data_bcb40d3651bfa359dbfeb3159c89da44
#
_entry.id   bcb40d3651bfa359dbfeb3159c89da44
#
_cell.length_a   1.000
_cell.length_b   1.000
_cell.length_c   1.000
_cell.angle_alpha   90.00
_cell.angle_beta   90.00
_cell.angle_gamma   90.00
#
_symmetry.space_group_name_H-M   'P 1'
#
loop_
_entity.id
_entity.type
_entity.pdbx_description
1 polymer ?
#
loop_
_entity_poly.entity_id
_entity_poly.type
_entity_poly.pdbx_seq_one_letter_code
_entity_poly.pdbx_strand_id
1 'polypeptide(L)'
;LMPLLEKIADEYQGAFLLAKVNADEQQMISQQFGVRSLPTVMVIQDGQPVDGFAGAQPEAQVREMLEKYLPKPWDGLLQMAQEAMEQGNFSEALTPLRQAWEDSGHLHEITITYAHALIECLRLDEAEALLDGIRMADQDAAYEQLRAQLEIKREAAKSPEIDALVQKLAANPDDLDVQHSLAVQYTNVGQFKNGMEHFITILRKDLDHGDGATKRLLLDTIATLGKGDPLAAEYQRKLYSLLY
;
A
#
# COMPACT_ATOMS: atom_id res chain seq x y z
N LEU A 1 -21.48 -4.04 34.40
CA LEU A 1 -20.34 -4.32 33.52
C LEU A 1 -20.57 -5.57 32.65
N MET A 2 -20.98 -6.73 33.24
CA MET A 2 -21.16 -7.99 32.48
C MET A 2 -22.09 -7.86 31.28
N PRO A 3 -23.34 -7.32 31.41
CA PRO A 3 -24.24 -7.14 30.27
C PRO A 3 -23.64 -6.25 29.16
N LEU A 4 -22.80 -5.26 29.55
CA LEU A 4 -22.12 -4.41 28.59
C LEU A 4 -21.07 -5.20 27.80
N LEU A 5 -20.24 -6.01 28.47
CA LEU A 5 -19.20 -6.82 27.80
C LEU A 5 -19.82 -7.89 26.91
N GLU A 6 -20.94 -8.52 27.34
CA GLU A 6 -21.68 -9.46 26.52
C GLU A 6 -22.24 -8.79 25.26
N LYS A 7 -22.87 -7.63 25.40
CA LYS A 7 -23.37 -6.84 24.27
C LYS A 7 -22.23 -6.51 23.28
N ILE A 8 -21.09 -6.05 23.80
CA ILE A 8 -19.94 -5.74 22.95
C ILE A 8 -19.40 -6.99 22.26
N ALA A 9 -19.27 -8.13 22.96
CA ALA A 9 -18.80 -9.38 22.37
C ALA A 9 -19.73 -9.87 21.24
N ASP A 10 -21.04 -9.74 21.42
CA ASP A 10 -22.02 -10.09 20.40
C ASP A 10 -21.92 -9.17 19.17
N GLU A 11 -21.72 -7.86 19.36
CA GLU A 11 -21.55 -6.88 18.29
C GLU A 11 -20.30 -7.16 17.44
N TYR A 12 -19.22 -7.61 18.05
CA TYR A 12 -17.95 -7.92 17.36
C TYR A 12 -17.87 -9.33 16.75
N GLN A 13 -18.96 -10.11 16.83
CA GLN A 13 -19.19 -11.36 16.08
C GLN A 13 -18.02 -12.37 16.09
N GLY A 14 -17.33 -12.49 17.21
CA GLY A 14 -16.23 -13.46 17.36
C GLY A 14 -14.82 -12.91 17.08
N ALA A 15 -14.67 -11.60 16.85
CA ALA A 15 -13.37 -10.97 16.74
C ALA A 15 -12.50 -11.14 18.02
N PHE A 16 -13.15 -11.38 19.16
CA PHE A 16 -12.50 -11.80 20.40
C PHE A 16 -13.42 -12.75 21.20
N LEU A 17 -12.83 -13.51 22.12
CA LEU A 17 -13.55 -14.40 23.02
C LEU A 17 -13.75 -13.72 24.39
N LEU A 18 -15.00 -13.55 24.82
CA LEU A 18 -15.30 -13.13 26.19
C LEU A 18 -15.32 -14.34 27.13
N ALA A 19 -14.24 -14.54 27.90
CA ALA A 19 -14.17 -15.55 28.95
C ALA A 19 -14.59 -14.96 30.29
N LYS A 20 -15.51 -15.64 30.98
CA LYS A 20 -16.01 -15.26 32.34
C LYS A 20 -15.43 -16.19 33.36
N VAL A 21 -14.77 -15.63 34.36
CA VAL A 21 -14.13 -16.38 35.45
C VAL A 21 -14.74 -15.98 36.78
N ASN A 22 -15.26 -16.96 37.52
CA ASN A 22 -15.66 -16.74 38.91
C ASN A 22 -14.44 -16.76 39.81
N ALA A 23 -14.07 -15.60 40.35
CA ALA A 23 -12.86 -15.44 41.15
C ALA A 23 -12.89 -16.21 42.48
N ASP A 24 -14.06 -16.45 43.04
CA ASP A 24 -14.24 -17.21 44.27
C ASP A 24 -14.01 -18.71 44.05
N GLU A 25 -14.42 -19.22 42.89
CA GLU A 25 -14.26 -20.64 42.50
C GLU A 25 -12.90 -20.90 41.86
N GLN A 26 -12.33 -19.93 41.16
CA GLN A 26 -11.09 -20.05 40.39
C GLN A 26 -9.95 -19.20 41.00
N GLN A 27 -9.71 -19.40 42.29
CA GLN A 27 -8.72 -18.62 43.04
C GLN A 27 -7.30 -18.68 42.45
N MET A 28 -6.89 -19.83 41.92
CA MET A 28 -5.59 -19.99 41.28
C MET A 28 -5.44 -19.07 40.05
N ILE A 29 -6.46 -18.96 39.22
CA ILE A 29 -6.46 -18.05 38.05
C ILE A 29 -6.40 -16.62 38.54
N SER A 30 -7.23 -16.25 39.52
CA SER A 30 -7.25 -14.90 40.10
C SER A 30 -5.89 -14.49 40.67
N GLN A 31 -5.18 -15.40 41.34
CA GLN A 31 -3.85 -15.16 41.88
C GLN A 31 -2.80 -15.06 40.77
N GLN A 32 -2.84 -15.95 39.77
CA GLN A 32 -1.91 -15.94 38.66
C GLN A 32 -1.96 -14.63 37.87
N PHE A 33 -3.14 -14.08 37.64
CA PHE A 33 -3.35 -12.80 36.96
C PHE A 33 -3.31 -11.60 37.89
N GLY A 34 -3.02 -11.78 39.19
CA GLY A 34 -2.88 -10.69 40.15
C GLY A 34 -4.16 -9.89 40.41
N VAL A 35 -5.32 -10.52 40.32
CA VAL A 35 -6.62 -9.87 40.57
C VAL A 35 -6.74 -9.49 42.04
N ARG A 36 -6.85 -8.19 42.31
CA ARG A 36 -6.95 -7.65 43.68
C ARG A 36 -8.33 -7.10 44.04
N SER A 37 -9.16 -6.86 43.07
CA SER A 37 -10.49 -6.30 43.25
C SER A 37 -11.43 -6.81 42.15
N LEU A 38 -12.75 -6.80 42.43
CA LEU A 38 -13.78 -7.18 41.47
C LEU A 38 -14.69 -5.97 41.15
N PRO A 39 -15.17 -5.86 39.93
CA PRO A 39 -14.78 -6.66 38.76
C PRO A 39 -13.40 -6.24 38.23
N THR A 40 -12.65 -7.18 37.66
CA THR A 40 -11.43 -6.93 36.87
C THR A 40 -11.63 -7.50 35.48
N VAL A 41 -11.26 -6.75 34.47
CA VAL A 41 -11.26 -7.14 33.06
C VAL A 41 -9.83 -7.12 32.56
N MET A 42 -9.43 -8.14 31.82
CA MET A 42 -8.11 -8.25 31.22
C MET A 42 -8.22 -8.64 29.76
N VAL A 43 -7.40 -8.03 28.91
CA VAL A 43 -7.17 -8.48 27.55
C VAL A 43 -5.99 -9.44 27.57
N ILE A 44 -6.22 -10.65 27.06
CA ILE A 44 -5.20 -11.71 26.97
C ILE A 44 -4.88 -11.92 25.50
N GLN A 45 -3.63 -11.80 25.14
CA GLN A 45 -3.12 -12.11 23.81
C GLN A 45 -1.95 -13.10 23.96
N ASP A 46 -1.98 -14.18 23.17
CA ASP A 46 -0.97 -15.26 23.23
C ASP A 46 -0.71 -15.82 24.64
N GLY A 47 -1.78 -15.90 25.44
CA GLY A 47 -1.73 -16.39 26.81
C GLY A 47 -1.16 -15.40 27.84
N GLN A 48 -0.86 -14.16 27.45
CA GLN A 48 -0.33 -13.11 28.32
C GLN A 48 -1.33 -11.96 28.49
N PRO A 49 -1.46 -11.39 29.70
CA PRO A 49 -2.24 -10.18 29.90
C PRO A 49 -1.50 -8.98 29.28
N VAL A 50 -2.14 -8.30 28.32
CA VAL A 50 -1.56 -7.17 27.59
C VAL A 50 -2.18 -5.82 27.99
N ASP A 51 -3.45 -5.82 28.46
CA ASP A 51 -4.14 -4.62 28.94
C ASP A 51 -5.27 -5.04 29.90
N GLY A 52 -5.90 -4.08 30.55
CA GLY A 52 -7.05 -4.34 31.41
C GLY A 52 -7.39 -3.20 32.35
N PHE A 53 -8.47 -3.38 33.10
CA PHE A 53 -8.92 -2.41 34.09
C PHE A 53 -9.60 -3.09 35.27
N ALA A 54 -9.61 -2.41 36.42
CA ALA A 54 -10.35 -2.80 37.61
C ALA A 54 -11.52 -1.83 37.81
N GLY A 55 -12.64 -2.35 38.31
CA GLY A 55 -13.88 -1.60 38.51
C GLY A 55 -14.76 -1.50 37.26
N ALA A 56 -15.85 -0.75 37.38
CA ALA A 56 -16.73 -0.48 36.25
C ALA A 56 -16.16 0.65 35.39
N GLN A 57 -16.15 0.47 34.06
CA GLN A 57 -15.75 1.49 33.10
C GLN A 57 -16.92 1.85 32.20
N PRO A 58 -16.98 3.09 31.69
CA PRO A 58 -17.92 3.50 30.64
C PRO A 58 -17.69 2.70 29.34
N GLU A 59 -18.77 2.49 28.59
CA GLU A 59 -18.72 1.75 27.31
C GLU A 59 -17.66 2.29 26.36
N ALA A 60 -17.53 3.62 26.25
CA ALA A 60 -16.56 4.25 25.37
C ALA A 60 -15.10 3.85 25.69
N GLN A 61 -14.75 3.79 26.97
CA GLN A 61 -13.39 3.40 27.37
C GLN A 61 -13.12 1.91 27.14
N VAL A 62 -14.13 1.06 27.33
CA VAL A 62 -14.02 -0.38 27.02
C VAL A 62 -13.78 -0.58 25.53
N ARG A 63 -14.53 0.13 24.67
CA ARG A 63 -14.35 0.07 23.22
C ARG A 63 -12.98 0.59 22.78
N GLU A 64 -12.57 1.73 23.30
CA GLU A 64 -11.23 2.31 23.01
C GLU A 64 -10.09 1.34 23.38
N MET A 65 -10.21 0.66 24.52
CA MET A 65 -9.23 -0.37 24.91
C MET A 65 -9.26 -1.56 23.92
N LEU A 66 -10.44 -2.07 23.57
CA LEU A 66 -10.58 -3.23 22.66
C LEU A 66 -10.09 -2.90 21.26
N GLU A 67 -10.35 -1.70 20.76
CA GLU A 67 -9.92 -1.28 19.42
C GLU A 67 -8.41 -1.41 19.19
N LYS A 68 -7.59 -1.37 20.23
CA LYS A 68 -6.13 -1.55 20.13
C LYS A 68 -5.75 -2.99 19.76
N TYR A 69 -6.60 -3.96 20.12
CA TYR A 69 -6.32 -5.40 20.00
C TYR A 69 -7.21 -6.13 19.00
N LEU A 70 -8.22 -5.45 18.48
CA LEU A 70 -9.11 -6.03 17.47
C LEU A 70 -8.44 -6.02 16.10
N PRO A 71 -8.64 -7.09 15.30
CA PRO A 71 -8.18 -7.12 13.93
C PRO A 71 -8.69 -5.91 13.15
N LYS A 72 -7.82 -5.28 12.41
CA LYS A 72 -8.18 -4.17 11.52
C LYS A 72 -8.60 -4.72 10.16
N PRO A 73 -9.51 -4.02 9.45
CA PRO A 73 -9.95 -4.46 8.12
C PRO A 73 -8.81 -4.70 7.12
N TRP A 74 -7.70 -3.99 7.32
CA TRP A 74 -6.51 -4.06 6.45
C TRP A 74 -5.43 -5.05 6.89
N ASP A 75 -5.55 -5.71 8.06
CA ASP A 75 -4.50 -6.62 8.57
C ASP A 75 -4.22 -7.78 7.60
N GLY A 76 -5.27 -8.38 7.03
CA GLY A 76 -5.12 -9.43 6.02
C GLY A 76 -4.43 -8.95 4.74
N LEU A 77 -4.68 -7.70 4.34
CA LEU A 77 -4.03 -7.09 3.17
C LEU A 77 -2.54 -6.83 3.44
N LEU A 78 -2.21 -6.36 4.65
CA LEU A 78 -0.81 -6.14 5.06
C LEU A 78 -0.04 -7.46 5.12
N GLN A 79 -0.65 -8.52 5.65
CA GLN A 79 -0.03 -9.83 5.66
C GLN A 79 0.27 -10.33 4.24
N MET A 80 -0.71 -10.26 3.33
CA MET A 80 -0.50 -10.63 1.93
C MET A 80 0.63 -9.83 1.27
N ALA A 81 0.67 -8.53 1.54
CA ALA A 81 1.72 -7.66 1.01
C ALA A 81 3.09 -8.02 1.56
N GLN A 82 3.18 -8.26 2.86
CA GLN A 82 4.43 -8.63 3.51
C GLN A 82 4.98 -9.96 2.98
N GLU A 83 4.13 -10.98 2.85
CA GLU A 83 4.50 -12.27 2.26
C GLU A 83 5.04 -12.11 0.82
N ALA A 84 4.42 -11.26 0.01
CA ALA A 84 4.90 -10.96 -1.34
C ALA A 84 6.25 -10.23 -1.33
N MET A 85 6.43 -9.23 -0.45
CA MET A 85 7.68 -8.48 -0.32
C MET A 85 8.84 -9.36 0.17
N GLU A 86 8.61 -10.26 1.11
CA GLU A 86 9.61 -11.24 1.60
C GLU A 86 10.11 -12.18 0.49
N GLN A 87 9.26 -12.47 -0.50
CA GLN A 87 9.60 -13.24 -1.69
C GLN A 87 10.25 -12.39 -2.79
N GLY A 88 10.43 -11.08 -2.57
CA GLY A 88 10.94 -10.14 -3.57
C GLY A 88 9.90 -9.72 -4.63
N ASN A 89 8.64 -10.12 -4.48
CA ASN A 89 7.55 -9.85 -5.43
C ASN A 89 6.86 -8.52 -5.10
N PHE A 90 7.62 -7.42 -5.10
CA PHE A 90 7.10 -6.10 -4.73
C PHE A 90 5.92 -5.64 -5.58
N SER A 91 5.87 -6.03 -6.86
CA SER A 91 4.74 -5.69 -7.74
C SER A 91 3.40 -6.29 -7.28
N GLU A 92 3.43 -7.50 -6.72
CA GLU A 92 2.23 -8.15 -6.18
C GLU A 92 1.77 -7.52 -4.87
N ALA A 93 2.69 -6.92 -4.11
CA ALA A 93 2.38 -6.21 -2.87
C ALA A 93 1.68 -4.86 -3.10
N LEU A 94 1.81 -4.22 -4.27
CA LEU A 94 1.29 -2.88 -4.50
C LEU A 94 -0.24 -2.77 -4.36
N THR A 95 -0.98 -3.74 -4.88
CA THR A 95 -2.45 -3.71 -4.83
C THR A 95 -2.99 -3.83 -3.41
N PRO A 96 -2.58 -4.85 -2.60
CA PRO A 96 -3.02 -4.94 -1.22
C PRO A 96 -2.50 -3.78 -0.35
N LEU A 97 -1.29 -3.26 -0.59
CA LEU A 97 -0.77 -2.09 0.15
C LEU A 97 -1.58 -0.83 -0.13
N ARG A 98 -1.94 -0.59 -1.38
CA ARG A 98 -2.80 0.55 -1.72
C ARG A 98 -4.15 0.46 -1.04
N GLN A 99 -4.80 -0.72 -1.10
CA GLN A 99 -6.10 -0.92 -0.45
C GLN A 99 -5.98 -0.73 1.08
N ALA A 100 -4.96 -1.31 1.71
CA ALA A 100 -4.70 -1.13 3.14
C ALA A 100 -4.43 0.34 3.51
N TRP A 101 -3.72 1.06 2.65
CA TRP A 101 -3.44 2.48 2.82
C TRP A 101 -4.71 3.34 2.76
N GLU A 102 -5.60 3.06 1.80
CA GLU A 102 -6.91 3.72 1.67
C GLU A 102 -7.81 3.39 2.88
N ASP A 103 -7.96 2.10 3.21
CA ASP A 103 -8.84 1.62 4.28
C ASP A 103 -8.40 2.08 5.68
N SER A 104 -7.10 2.29 5.88
CA SER A 104 -6.54 2.77 7.15
C SER A 104 -6.61 4.28 7.34
N GLY A 105 -7.07 5.03 6.33
CA GLY A 105 -7.03 6.49 6.34
C GLY A 105 -5.60 7.04 6.29
N HIS A 106 -4.73 6.38 5.53
CA HIS A 106 -3.35 6.78 5.28
C HIS A 106 -2.44 6.70 6.51
N LEU A 107 -2.55 5.60 7.29
CA LEU A 107 -1.66 5.38 8.43
C LEU A 107 -0.18 5.46 8.01
N HIS A 108 0.62 6.13 8.83
CA HIS A 108 2.04 6.38 8.55
C HIS A 108 2.83 5.11 8.23
N GLU A 109 2.71 4.08 9.06
CA GLU A 109 3.42 2.80 8.86
C GLU A 109 3.08 2.13 7.53
N ILE A 110 1.81 2.20 7.11
CA ILE A 110 1.36 1.65 5.84
C ILE A 110 1.85 2.52 4.68
N THR A 111 1.86 3.84 4.84
CA THR A 111 2.40 4.79 3.85
C THR A 111 3.87 4.51 3.58
N ILE A 112 4.68 4.30 4.61
CA ILE A 112 6.11 3.95 4.51
C ILE A 112 6.31 2.62 3.77
N THR A 113 5.54 1.59 4.15
CA THR A 113 5.63 0.26 3.51
C THR A 113 5.21 0.32 2.03
N TYR A 114 4.16 1.06 1.73
CA TYR A 114 3.70 1.24 0.35
C TYR A 114 4.69 2.05 -0.49
N ALA A 115 5.25 3.14 0.03
CA ALA A 115 6.30 3.92 -0.63
C ALA A 115 7.54 3.05 -0.90
N HIS A 116 7.96 2.20 0.03
CA HIS A 116 9.06 1.25 -0.17
C HIS A 116 8.78 0.30 -1.36
N ALA A 117 7.62 -0.32 -1.39
CA ALA A 117 7.26 -1.22 -2.49
C ALA A 117 7.22 -0.50 -3.85
N LEU A 118 6.74 0.75 -3.90
CA LEU A 118 6.76 1.57 -5.11
C LEU A 118 8.19 1.90 -5.57
N ILE A 119 9.11 2.23 -4.65
CA ILE A 119 10.52 2.49 -4.96
C ILE A 119 11.18 1.24 -5.57
N GLU A 120 10.94 0.06 -5.00
CA GLU A 120 11.49 -1.19 -5.53
C GLU A 120 10.90 -1.56 -6.90
N CYS A 121 9.65 -1.16 -7.16
CA CYS A 121 9.03 -1.28 -8.49
C CYS A 121 9.38 -0.15 -9.46
N LEU A 122 10.32 0.74 -9.12
CA LEU A 122 10.71 1.93 -9.90
C LEU A 122 9.56 2.93 -10.16
N ARG A 123 8.48 2.87 -9.39
CA ARG A 123 7.34 3.82 -9.47
C ARG A 123 7.66 5.08 -8.66
N LEU A 124 8.73 5.77 -9.04
CA LEU A 124 9.38 6.80 -8.23
C LEU A 124 8.51 8.05 -8.02
N ASP A 125 7.72 8.45 -9.03
CA ASP A 125 6.85 9.62 -8.92
C ASP A 125 5.70 9.39 -7.93
N GLU A 126 5.17 8.16 -7.88
CA GLU A 126 4.12 7.78 -6.94
C GLU A 126 4.66 7.64 -5.52
N ALA A 127 5.85 7.06 -5.39
CA ALA A 127 6.54 7.00 -4.10
C ALA A 127 6.82 8.40 -3.53
N GLU A 128 7.28 9.32 -4.38
CA GLU A 128 7.52 10.71 -3.98
C GLU A 128 6.23 11.39 -3.52
N ALA A 129 5.14 11.24 -4.29
CA ALA A 129 3.86 11.82 -3.92
C ALA A 129 3.32 11.33 -2.56
N LEU A 130 3.55 10.04 -2.24
CA LEU A 130 3.21 9.49 -0.91
C LEU A 130 4.08 10.09 0.20
N LEU A 131 5.41 10.16 -0.02
CA LEU A 131 6.35 10.70 0.94
C LEU A 131 6.14 12.21 1.17
N ASP A 132 5.81 12.97 0.12
CA ASP A 132 5.47 14.40 0.23
C ASP A 132 4.21 14.65 1.05
N GLY A 133 3.30 13.68 1.10
CA GLY A 133 2.09 13.73 1.91
C GLY A 133 2.34 13.53 3.42
N ILE A 134 3.53 13.06 3.82
CA ILE A 134 3.85 12.82 5.24
C ILE A 134 4.16 14.14 5.94
N ARG A 135 3.44 14.41 7.03
CA ARG A 135 3.61 15.63 7.81
C ARG A 135 5.00 15.67 8.44
N MET A 136 5.57 16.86 8.54
CA MET A 136 6.92 17.06 9.09
C MET A 136 7.11 16.44 10.49
N ALA A 137 6.08 16.41 11.33
CA ALA A 137 6.14 15.81 12.66
C ALA A 137 6.25 14.28 12.64
N ASP A 138 5.85 13.64 11.54
CA ASP A 138 5.82 12.20 11.36
C ASP A 138 7.00 11.69 10.50
N GLN A 139 7.91 12.59 10.07
CA GLN A 139 9.12 12.26 9.29
C GLN A 139 10.17 11.64 10.20
N ASP A 140 10.17 10.33 10.28
CA ASP A 140 11.05 9.52 11.10
C ASP A 140 12.27 8.98 10.31
N ALA A 141 13.06 8.10 10.93
CA ALA A 141 14.25 7.51 10.30
C ALA A 141 13.89 6.65 9.07
N ALA A 142 12.72 6.00 9.04
CA ALA A 142 12.26 5.20 7.91
C ALA A 142 11.92 6.11 6.71
N TYR A 143 11.26 7.23 6.97
CA TYR A 143 11.01 8.25 5.96
C TYR A 143 12.31 8.77 5.34
N GLU A 144 13.30 9.16 6.15
CA GLU A 144 14.58 9.67 5.66
C GLU A 144 15.34 8.62 4.82
N GLN A 145 15.28 7.35 5.25
CA GLN A 145 15.88 6.25 4.50
C GLN A 145 15.23 6.09 3.12
N LEU A 146 13.90 6.12 3.03
CA LEU A 146 13.18 6.00 1.77
C LEU A 146 13.42 7.20 0.86
N ARG A 147 13.53 8.42 1.41
CA ARG A 147 13.92 9.60 0.64
C ARG A 147 15.29 9.45 0.01
N ALA A 148 16.27 8.97 0.76
CA ALA A 148 17.61 8.71 0.24
C ALA A 148 17.60 7.62 -0.85
N GLN A 149 16.85 6.53 -0.65
CA GLN A 149 16.69 5.47 -1.67
C GLN A 149 16.03 6.01 -2.95
N LEU A 150 14.97 6.79 -2.81
CA LEU A 150 14.28 7.43 -3.93
C LEU A 150 15.23 8.29 -4.76
N GLU A 151 16.05 9.14 -4.12
CA GLU A 151 17.05 9.97 -4.80
C GLU A 151 18.10 9.13 -5.55
N ILE A 152 18.61 8.06 -4.91
CA ILE A 152 19.57 7.15 -5.55
C ILE A 152 18.96 6.49 -6.79
N LYS A 153 17.72 5.99 -6.69
CA LYS A 153 17.01 5.35 -7.82
C LYS A 153 16.73 6.39 -8.93
N ARG A 154 16.38 7.64 -8.57
CA ARG A 154 16.17 8.72 -9.54
C ARG A 154 17.45 9.12 -10.27
N GLU A 155 18.56 9.24 -9.56
CA GLU A 155 19.85 9.50 -10.19
C GLU A 155 20.24 8.36 -11.16
N ALA A 156 20.04 7.11 -10.74
CA ALA A 156 20.29 5.95 -11.60
C ALA A 156 19.34 5.89 -12.82
N ALA A 157 18.14 6.43 -12.71
CA ALA A 157 17.18 6.52 -13.82
C ALA A 157 17.46 7.69 -14.79
N LYS A 158 18.35 8.62 -14.46
CA LYS A 158 18.82 9.66 -15.39
C LYS A 158 19.63 9.01 -16.50
N SER A 159 19.08 9.04 -17.71
CA SER A 159 19.72 8.46 -18.89
C SER A 159 20.10 9.56 -19.86
N PRO A 160 21.38 9.71 -20.19
CA PRO A 160 21.80 10.60 -21.29
C PRO A 160 21.11 10.29 -22.61
N GLU A 161 20.68 9.04 -22.79
CA GLU A 161 19.94 8.58 -23.96
C GLU A 161 18.53 9.19 -24.00
N ILE A 162 17.85 9.28 -22.84
CA ILE A 162 16.54 9.96 -22.74
C ILE A 162 16.69 11.43 -23.10
N ASP A 163 17.70 12.12 -22.55
CA ASP A 163 17.95 13.54 -22.84
C ASP A 163 18.22 13.77 -24.33
N ALA A 164 19.02 12.91 -24.96
CA ALA A 164 19.28 12.99 -26.37
C ALA A 164 18.03 12.74 -27.25
N LEU A 165 17.16 11.79 -26.85
CA LEU A 165 15.91 11.53 -27.54
C LEU A 165 14.91 12.66 -27.35
N VAL A 166 14.81 13.26 -26.18
CA VAL A 166 14.00 14.45 -25.91
C VAL A 166 14.41 15.61 -26.80
N GLN A 167 15.71 15.87 -26.93
CA GLN A 167 16.23 16.92 -27.82
C GLN A 167 15.91 16.63 -29.30
N LYS A 168 16.06 15.38 -29.75
CA LYS A 168 15.70 14.97 -31.12
C LYS A 168 14.20 15.14 -31.39
N LEU A 169 13.35 14.74 -30.44
CA LEU A 169 11.92 14.88 -30.57
C LEU A 169 11.51 16.36 -30.55
N ALA A 170 12.16 17.22 -29.75
CA ALA A 170 11.94 18.66 -29.76
C ALA A 170 12.30 19.30 -31.12
N ALA A 171 13.34 18.79 -31.81
CA ALA A 171 13.72 19.24 -33.14
C ALA A 171 12.75 18.75 -34.24
N ASN A 172 12.17 17.57 -34.09
CA ASN A 172 11.19 16.96 -35.01
C ASN A 172 10.04 16.31 -34.22
N PRO A 173 8.99 17.09 -33.82
CA PRO A 173 7.89 16.58 -32.97
C PRO A 173 7.02 15.51 -33.64
N ASP A 174 7.10 15.31 -34.95
CA ASP A 174 6.33 14.34 -35.69
C ASP A 174 7.08 13.04 -35.98
N ASP A 175 8.33 12.91 -35.49
CA ASP A 175 9.13 11.72 -35.64
C ASP A 175 8.65 10.60 -34.69
N LEU A 176 7.83 9.70 -35.22
CA LEU A 176 7.21 8.63 -34.45
C LEU A 176 8.25 7.57 -34.00
N ASP A 177 9.34 7.37 -34.74
CA ASP A 177 10.39 6.40 -34.37
C ASP A 177 11.21 6.92 -33.19
N VAL A 178 11.54 8.21 -33.17
CA VAL A 178 12.18 8.87 -32.02
C VAL A 178 11.24 8.84 -30.81
N GLN A 179 9.96 9.14 -31.02
CA GLN A 179 8.96 9.09 -29.96
C GLN A 179 8.78 7.68 -29.38
N HIS A 180 8.80 6.66 -30.24
CA HIS A 180 8.76 5.25 -29.84
C HIS A 180 9.99 4.86 -29.00
N SER A 181 11.20 5.23 -29.48
CA SER A 181 12.44 4.98 -28.75
C SER A 181 12.42 5.64 -27.36
N LEU A 182 11.93 6.87 -27.28
CA LEU A 182 11.77 7.60 -26.01
C LEU A 182 10.78 6.92 -25.07
N ALA A 183 9.65 6.44 -25.60
CA ALA A 183 8.67 5.68 -24.83
C ALA A 183 9.26 4.41 -24.20
N VAL A 184 10.04 3.66 -25.00
CA VAL A 184 10.75 2.46 -24.53
C VAL A 184 11.74 2.79 -23.43
N GLN A 185 12.55 3.84 -23.60
CA GLN A 185 13.51 4.25 -22.58
C GLN A 185 12.81 4.67 -21.27
N TYR A 186 11.72 5.43 -21.34
CA TYR A 186 10.95 5.77 -20.15
C TYR A 186 10.40 4.54 -19.42
N THR A 187 9.88 3.55 -20.14
CA THR A 187 9.39 2.32 -19.51
C THR A 187 10.51 1.49 -18.88
N ASN A 188 11.70 1.45 -19.51
CA ASN A 188 12.86 0.72 -18.98
C ASN A 188 13.38 1.30 -17.67
N VAL A 189 13.24 2.62 -17.45
CA VAL A 189 13.64 3.29 -16.19
C VAL A 189 12.48 3.45 -15.21
N GLY A 190 11.35 2.76 -15.43
CA GLY A 190 10.19 2.77 -14.52
C GLY A 190 9.29 4.02 -14.63
N GLN A 191 9.57 4.92 -15.55
CA GLN A 191 8.72 6.08 -15.83
C GLN A 191 7.52 5.69 -16.71
N PHE A 192 6.73 4.74 -16.22
CA PHE A 192 5.65 4.10 -16.97
C PHE A 192 4.62 5.08 -17.51
N LYS A 193 4.24 6.09 -16.73
CA LYS A 193 3.30 7.13 -17.16
C LYS A 193 3.81 7.85 -18.40
N ASN A 194 5.07 8.31 -18.37
CA ASN A 194 5.69 9.02 -19.49
C ASN A 194 5.80 8.12 -20.73
N GLY A 195 6.26 6.87 -20.56
CA GLY A 195 6.35 5.90 -21.65
C GLY A 195 4.99 5.62 -22.29
N MET A 196 3.96 5.33 -21.48
CA MET A 196 2.62 5.03 -21.99
C MET A 196 1.95 6.25 -22.67
N GLU A 197 2.20 7.47 -22.20
CA GLU A 197 1.68 8.69 -22.86
C GLU A 197 2.27 8.84 -24.27
N HIS A 198 3.57 8.59 -24.43
CA HIS A 198 4.20 8.57 -25.73
C HIS A 198 3.65 7.46 -26.65
N PHE A 199 3.45 6.24 -26.15
CA PHE A 199 2.84 5.17 -26.92
C PHE A 199 1.43 5.54 -27.38
N ILE A 200 0.59 6.09 -26.51
CA ILE A 200 -0.76 6.55 -26.89
C ILE A 200 -0.70 7.66 -27.93
N THR A 201 0.24 8.57 -27.84
CA THR A 201 0.41 9.68 -28.80
C THR A 201 0.78 9.14 -30.19
N ILE A 202 1.65 8.13 -30.25
CA ILE A 202 1.98 7.44 -31.51
C ILE A 202 0.74 6.76 -32.08
N LEU A 203 0.05 5.95 -31.26
CA LEU A 203 -1.13 5.18 -31.70
C LEU A 203 -2.31 6.05 -32.15
N ARG A 204 -2.41 7.30 -31.68
CA ARG A 204 -3.38 8.28 -32.21
C ARG A 204 -3.08 8.71 -33.64
N LYS A 205 -1.80 8.72 -34.04
CA LYS A 205 -1.36 9.12 -35.37
C LYS A 205 -1.30 7.93 -36.31
N ASP A 206 -0.79 6.78 -35.80
CA ASP A 206 -0.60 5.56 -36.55
C ASP A 206 -0.83 4.34 -35.64
N LEU A 207 -1.97 3.68 -35.81
CA LEU A 207 -2.37 2.51 -35.01
C LEU A 207 -1.49 1.26 -35.26
N ASP A 208 -0.89 1.18 -36.43
CA ASP A 208 -0.07 0.05 -36.85
C ASP A 208 1.44 0.34 -36.81
N HIS A 209 1.82 1.44 -36.19
CA HIS A 209 3.22 1.86 -36.07
C HIS A 209 4.15 0.71 -35.66
N GLY A 210 5.20 0.50 -36.47
CA GLY A 210 6.18 -0.58 -36.25
C GLY A 210 5.56 -1.98 -36.39
N ASP A 211 4.65 -2.20 -37.33
CA ASP A 211 3.91 -3.49 -37.52
C ASP A 211 3.20 -3.90 -36.20
N GLY A 212 2.62 -2.93 -35.49
CA GLY A 212 1.92 -3.13 -34.23
C GLY A 212 2.83 -3.30 -33.01
N ALA A 213 4.13 -3.06 -33.13
CA ALA A 213 5.08 -3.16 -32.02
C ALA A 213 4.74 -2.18 -30.89
N THR A 214 4.41 -0.92 -31.23
CA THR A 214 4.03 0.11 -30.26
C THR A 214 2.83 -0.31 -29.41
N LYS A 215 1.80 -0.87 -30.03
CA LYS A 215 0.61 -1.38 -29.34
C LYS A 215 0.95 -2.56 -28.43
N ARG A 216 1.80 -3.49 -28.88
CA ARG A 216 2.25 -4.63 -28.04
C ARG A 216 3.00 -4.13 -26.81
N LEU A 217 3.96 -3.21 -26.97
CA LEU A 217 4.72 -2.66 -25.85
C LEU A 217 3.85 -1.90 -24.84
N LEU A 218 2.83 -1.16 -25.32
CA LEU A 218 1.87 -0.54 -24.43
C LEU A 218 1.08 -1.58 -23.61
N LEU A 219 0.62 -2.66 -24.25
CA LEU A 219 -0.10 -3.74 -23.57
C LEU A 219 0.80 -4.49 -22.57
N ASP A 220 2.06 -4.74 -22.93
CA ASP A 220 3.04 -5.36 -22.04
C ASP A 220 3.35 -4.47 -20.84
N THR A 221 3.46 -3.15 -21.04
CA THR A 221 3.64 -2.18 -19.96
C THR A 221 2.43 -2.16 -19.03
N ILE A 222 1.21 -2.15 -19.57
CA ILE A 222 -0.03 -2.25 -18.79
C ILE A 222 -0.06 -3.55 -17.99
N ALA A 223 0.34 -4.68 -18.58
CA ALA A 223 0.39 -5.98 -17.89
C ALA A 223 1.42 -6.00 -16.75
N THR A 224 2.57 -5.33 -16.94
CA THR A 224 3.63 -5.21 -15.91
C THR A 224 3.15 -4.48 -14.67
N LEU A 225 2.27 -3.48 -14.80
CA LEU A 225 1.69 -2.74 -13.67
C LEU A 225 0.71 -3.60 -12.84
N GLY A 226 0.20 -4.68 -13.42
CA GLY A 226 -0.67 -5.64 -12.72
C GLY A 226 -2.16 -5.28 -12.70
N LYS A 227 -2.95 -6.26 -12.25
CA LYS A 227 -4.41 -6.09 -12.13
C LYS A 227 -4.77 -5.15 -10.99
N GLY A 228 -5.72 -4.24 -11.25
CA GLY A 228 -6.21 -3.30 -10.24
C GLY A 228 -5.36 -2.02 -10.12
N ASP A 229 -4.28 -1.92 -10.88
CA ASP A 229 -3.48 -0.70 -10.92
C ASP A 229 -4.25 0.45 -11.60
N PRO A 230 -4.36 1.65 -10.98
CA PRO A 230 -5.10 2.78 -11.55
C PRO A 230 -4.52 3.29 -12.85
N LEU A 231 -3.18 3.34 -12.95
CA LEU A 231 -2.48 3.80 -14.14
C LEU A 231 -2.69 2.80 -15.29
N ALA A 232 -2.58 1.50 -15.02
CA ALA A 232 -2.89 0.46 -16.00
C ALA A 232 -4.34 0.57 -16.51
N ALA A 233 -5.30 0.74 -15.61
CA ALA A 233 -6.72 0.90 -15.96
C ALA A 233 -6.99 2.17 -16.79
N GLU A 234 -6.30 3.28 -16.50
CA GLU A 234 -6.39 4.52 -17.26
C GLU A 234 -5.93 4.32 -18.70
N TYR A 235 -4.71 3.78 -18.88
CA TYR A 235 -4.15 3.60 -20.22
C TYR A 235 -4.81 2.48 -21.04
N GLN A 236 -5.34 1.47 -20.36
CA GLN A 236 -6.18 0.48 -21.01
C GLN A 236 -7.45 1.12 -21.59
N ARG A 237 -8.13 2.01 -20.86
CA ARG A 237 -9.28 2.77 -21.38
C ARG A 237 -8.90 3.69 -22.52
N LYS A 238 -7.76 4.44 -22.41
CA LYS A 238 -7.24 5.27 -23.50
C LYS A 238 -7.00 4.44 -24.77
N LEU A 239 -6.37 3.26 -24.65
CA LEU A 239 -6.14 2.38 -25.79
C LEU A 239 -7.44 1.87 -26.41
N TYR A 240 -8.40 1.42 -25.61
CA TYR A 240 -9.70 0.97 -26.13
C TYR A 240 -10.45 2.08 -26.86
N SER A 241 -10.40 3.32 -26.38
CA SER A 241 -11.03 4.46 -27.07
C SER A 241 -10.37 4.82 -28.40
N LEU A 242 -9.18 4.30 -28.71
CA LEU A 242 -8.53 4.46 -30.01
C LEU A 242 -8.87 3.34 -30.99
N LEU A 243 -9.30 2.16 -30.46
CA LEU A 243 -9.58 0.97 -31.27
C LEU A 243 -11.05 0.87 -31.68
N TYR A 244 -11.94 1.56 -30.93
CA TYR A 244 -13.41 1.54 -31.12
C TYR A 244 -14.02 2.94 -31.08
#